data_6c914619e731d3293c9a96c4cfcf5941
#
_entry.id   6c914619e731d3293c9a96c4cfcf5941
#
_cell.length_a   1.000
_cell.length_b   1.000
_cell.length_c   1.000
_cell.angle_alpha   90.00
_cell.angle_beta   90.00
_cell.angle_gamma   90.00
#
_symmetry.space_group_name_H-M   'P 1'
#
loop_
_entity.id
_entity.type
_entity.pdbx_description
1 polymer ?
#
loop_
_entity_poly.entity_id
_entity_poly.type
_entity_poly.pdbx_seq_one_letter_code
_entity_poly.pdbx_strand_id
1 'polypeptide(L)'
;HIEGTGDFNGDGYDDILWRNDSGNVVTLLGEAGGSFIGNVNFALNPGLDWHIEGTGDFNGDGFDDILWRNDIGNVVTLLGEAGGSFIGNVYFALNPGLDWHIIGTGDFNGDGYDDILWRNVAGTITNLLGQSNGSFIGNVTNLNVNPGADWQVVAIGDYNGDSRYD
;
A
#
# COMPACT_ATOMS: atom_id res chain seq x y z
N HIS A 1 11.61 -12.91 -2.28
CA HIS A 1 10.31 -12.96 -1.61
C HIS A 1 9.28 -12.22 -2.46
N ILE A 2 8.03 -12.68 -2.46
CA ILE A 2 6.89 -11.91 -2.96
C ILE A 2 6.51 -10.95 -1.84
N GLU A 3 6.39 -9.65 -2.17
CA GLU A 3 6.07 -8.58 -1.21
C GLU A 3 4.64 -8.07 -1.39
N GLY A 4 4.05 -8.28 -2.57
CA GLY A 4 2.68 -7.87 -2.89
C GLY A 4 2.30 -8.21 -4.31
N THR A 5 1.03 -7.97 -4.61
CA THR A 5 0.46 -8.04 -5.95
C THR A 5 -0.37 -6.79 -6.22
N GLY A 6 -0.61 -6.48 -7.48
CA GLY A 6 -1.44 -5.38 -7.92
C GLY A 6 -1.26 -5.11 -9.40
N ASP A 7 -2.12 -4.32 -9.98
CA ASP A 7 -2.03 -3.89 -11.39
C ASP A 7 -1.12 -2.66 -11.50
N PHE A 8 0.21 -2.89 -11.47
CA PHE A 8 1.20 -1.80 -11.46
C PHE A 8 1.36 -1.11 -12.83
N ASN A 9 0.85 -1.72 -13.90
CA ASN A 9 0.97 -1.17 -15.25
C ASN A 9 -0.37 -0.71 -15.87
N GLY A 10 -1.50 -0.95 -15.17
CA GLY A 10 -2.84 -0.51 -15.57
C GLY A 10 -3.44 -1.31 -16.73
N ASP A 11 -3.03 -2.56 -16.94
CA ASP A 11 -3.52 -3.39 -18.04
C ASP A 11 -4.67 -4.33 -17.65
N GLY A 12 -5.06 -4.34 -16.38
CA GLY A 12 -6.15 -5.14 -15.81
C GLY A 12 -5.73 -6.55 -15.39
N TYR A 13 -4.44 -6.85 -15.34
CA TYR A 13 -3.90 -8.09 -14.79
C TYR A 13 -3.01 -7.80 -13.60
N ASP A 14 -3.19 -8.57 -12.52
CA ASP A 14 -2.33 -8.43 -11.36
C ASP A 14 -0.88 -8.80 -11.68
N ASP A 15 0.03 -7.97 -11.24
CA ASP A 15 1.47 -8.12 -11.31
C ASP A 15 2.02 -8.63 -9.97
N ILE A 16 3.28 -9.04 -9.94
CA ILE A 16 3.94 -9.50 -8.72
C ILE A 16 5.09 -8.57 -8.37
N LEU A 17 5.09 -8.06 -7.14
CA LEU A 17 6.20 -7.30 -6.56
C LEU A 17 7.17 -8.25 -5.85
N TRP A 18 8.42 -8.28 -6.29
CA TRP A 18 9.46 -9.18 -5.79
C TRP A 18 10.59 -8.42 -5.13
N ARG A 19 11.12 -9.00 -4.05
CA ARG A 19 12.34 -8.53 -3.39
C ARG A 19 13.29 -9.68 -3.14
N ASN A 20 14.59 -9.48 -3.38
CA ASN A 20 15.62 -10.46 -3.04
C ASN A 20 16.27 -10.12 -1.69
N ASP A 21 17.10 -11.06 -1.19
CA ASP A 21 17.80 -10.92 0.10
C ASP A 21 18.82 -9.78 0.15
N SER A 22 19.21 -9.23 -1.01
CA SER A 22 20.10 -8.07 -1.10
C SER A 22 19.34 -6.73 -1.17
N GLY A 23 18.00 -6.76 -1.05
CA GLY A 23 17.14 -5.57 -1.06
C GLY A 23 16.72 -5.08 -2.44
N ASN A 24 17.11 -5.78 -3.53
CA ASN A 24 16.65 -5.38 -4.87
C ASN A 24 15.16 -5.71 -5.02
N VAL A 25 14.40 -4.76 -5.53
CA VAL A 25 12.97 -4.85 -5.79
C VAL A 25 12.71 -4.71 -7.28
N VAL A 26 11.88 -5.59 -7.81
CA VAL A 26 11.44 -5.63 -9.22
C VAL A 26 9.98 -6.05 -9.28
N THR A 27 9.32 -5.82 -10.41
CA THR A 27 7.99 -6.36 -10.68
C THR A 27 8.05 -7.38 -11.84
N LEU A 28 7.17 -8.35 -11.79
CA LEU A 28 6.83 -9.22 -12.91
C LEU A 28 5.44 -8.85 -13.35
N LEU A 29 5.31 -8.42 -14.60
CA LEU A 29 4.03 -8.00 -15.18
C LEU A 29 3.22 -9.22 -15.58
N GLY A 30 1.96 -9.26 -15.13
CA GLY A 30 0.98 -10.26 -15.53
C GLY A 30 0.55 -10.07 -16.99
N GLU A 31 0.15 -11.13 -17.62
CA GLU A 31 -0.32 -11.12 -19.01
C GLU A 31 -1.58 -11.97 -19.18
N ALA A 32 -2.33 -11.69 -20.24
CA ALA A 32 -3.45 -12.51 -20.65
C ALA A 32 -3.03 -14.00 -20.74
N GLY A 33 -3.78 -14.87 -20.06
CA GLY A 33 -3.49 -16.30 -20.02
C GLY A 33 -2.64 -16.74 -18.81
N GLY A 34 -2.29 -15.82 -17.88
CA GLY A 34 -1.64 -16.13 -16.62
C GLY A 34 -0.12 -16.33 -16.72
N SER A 35 0.50 -15.83 -17.79
CA SER A 35 1.96 -15.72 -17.86
C SER A 35 2.46 -14.45 -17.17
N PHE A 36 3.78 -14.40 -16.92
CA PHE A 36 4.45 -13.22 -16.37
C PHE A 36 5.68 -12.89 -17.20
N ILE A 37 5.94 -11.59 -17.38
CA ILE A 37 7.16 -11.07 -17.99
C ILE A 37 7.90 -10.16 -17.03
N GLY A 38 9.24 -10.09 -17.17
CA GLY A 38 10.05 -9.17 -16.35
C GLY A 38 9.79 -7.71 -16.74
N ASN A 39 9.49 -6.87 -15.77
CA ASN A 39 9.37 -5.44 -15.98
C ASN A 39 10.77 -4.82 -16.14
N VAL A 40 11.05 -4.24 -17.32
CA VAL A 40 12.31 -3.54 -17.61
C VAL A 40 12.31 -2.06 -17.18
N ASN A 41 11.13 -1.54 -16.81
CA ASN A 41 10.94 -0.13 -16.48
C ASN A 41 11.09 0.14 -14.97
N PHE A 42 11.17 -0.93 -14.15
CA PHE A 42 11.31 -0.79 -12.72
C PHE A 42 12.37 -1.74 -12.14
N ALA A 43 13.36 -1.16 -11.47
CA ALA A 43 14.27 -1.85 -10.56
C ALA A 43 14.76 -0.84 -9.52
N LEU A 44 14.64 -1.18 -8.25
CA LEU A 44 15.01 -0.31 -7.13
C LEU A 44 15.76 -1.13 -6.07
N ASN A 45 16.75 -0.51 -5.43
CA ASN A 45 17.35 -1.04 -4.21
C ASN A 45 17.37 0.05 -3.13
N PRO A 46 16.34 0.13 -2.27
CA PRO A 46 16.27 1.14 -1.20
C PRO A 46 17.14 0.79 0.00
N GLY A 47 17.84 -0.35 -0.03
CA GLY A 47 18.52 -0.92 1.13
C GLY A 47 17.63 -1.90 1.90
N LEU A 48 18.15 -2.46 2.99
CA LEU A 48 17.43 -3.44 3.80
C LEU A 48 16.62 -2.81 4.94
N ASP A 49 16.83 -1.54 5.21
CA ASP A 49 16.14 -0.75 6.22
C ASP A 49 14.76 -0.22 5.79
N TRP A 50 14.41 -0.39 4.51
CA TRP A 50 13.09 -0.08 3.97
C TRP A 50 12.30 -1.36 3.70
N HIS A 51 11.04 -1.37 4.13
CA HIS A 51 10.11 -2.50 4.02
C HIS A 51 8.88 -2.08 3.22
N ILE A 52 8.34 -3.00 2.41
CA ILE A 52 7.07 -2.83 1.73
C ILE A 52 5.97 -3.19 2.72
N GLU A 53 5.04 -2.29 2.95
CA GLU A 53 3.95 -2.44 3.93
C GLU A 53 2.60 -2.70 3.26
N GLY A 54 2.51 -2.45 1.94
CA GLY A 54 1.30 -2.71 1.16
C GLY A 54 1.39 -2.16 -0.26
N THR A 55 0.40 -2.49 -1.04
CA THR A 55 0.16 -1.99 -2.39
C THR A 55 -1.28 -1.51 -2.50
N GLY A 56 -1.60 -0.67 -3.49
CA GLY A 56 -2.95 -0.19 -3.79
C GLY A 56 -2.93 1.09 -4.57
N ASP A 57 -4.04 1.43 -5.21
CA ASP A 57 -4.20 2.67 -5.98
C ASP A 57 -4.54 3.84 -5.05
N PHE A 58 -3.50 4.42 -4.40
CA PHE A 58 -3.68 5.48 -3.39
C PHE A 58 -4.11 6.82 -3.98
N ASN A 59 -3.93 7.02 -5.29
CA ASN A 59 -4.24 8.27 -5.97
C ASN A 59 -5.41 8.16 -6.95
N GLY A 60 -5.96 6.95 -7.19
CA GLY A 60 -7.11 6.67 -8.03
C GLY A 60 -6.84 6.85 -9.53
N ASP A 61 -5.60 6.64 -9.97
CA ASP A 61 -5.23 6.81 -11.37
C ASP A 61 -5.27 5.50 -12.18
N GLY A 62 -5.57 4.39 -11.52
CA GLY A 62 -5.70 3.06 -12.10
C GLY A 62 -4.39 2.28 -12.17
N PHE A 63 -3.33 2.75 -11.53
CA PHE A 63 -2.06 2.05 -11.35
C PHE A 63 -1.83 1.81 -9.88
N ASP A 64 -1.56 0.57 -9.47
CA ASP A 64 -1.24 0.32 -8.07
C ASP A 64 0.10 0.93 -7.68
N ASP A 65 0.14 1.48 -6.47
CA ASP A 65 1.25 2.16 -5.84
C ASP A 65 1.93 1.24 -4.82
N ILE A 66 3.10 1.62 -4.32
CA ILE A 66 3.83 0.86 -3.29
C ILE A 66 3.97 1.71 -2.03
N LEU A 67 3.50 1.19 -0.89
CA LEU A 67 3.66 1.80 0.43
C LEU A 67 4.91 1.27 1.12
N TRP A 68 5.80 2.16 1.51
CA TRP A 68 7.08 1.86 2.13
C TRP A 68 7.17 2.41 3.54
N ARG A 69 7.86 1.66 4.41
CA ARG A 69 8.24 2.12 5.74
C ARG A 69 9.66 1.70 6.07
N ASN A 70 10.42 2.56 6.75
CA ASN A 70 11.77 2.20 7.20
C ASN A 70 11.83 1.88 8.69
N ASP A 71 12.97 1.35 9.14
CA ASP A 71 13.23 0.93 10.52
C ASP A 71 13.09 2.05 11.56
N ILE A 72 13.19 3.32 11.15
CA ILE A 72 12.99 4.48 12.04
C ILE A 72 11.59 5.09 11.94
N GLY A 73 10.66 4.42 11.22
CA GLY A 73 9.25 4.76 11.16
C GLY A 73 8.86 5.76 10.08
N ASN A 74 9.76 6.17 9.17
CA ASN A 74 9.37 6.98 8.03
C ASN A 74 8.54 6.17 7.05
N VAL A 75 7.46 6.76 6.57
CA VAL A 75 6.52 6.16 5.61
C VAL A 75 6.45 7.04 4.37
N VAL A 76 6.54 6.43 3.20
CA VAL A 76 6.45 7.08 1.89
C VAL A 76 5.71 6.16 0.92
N THR A 77 5.25 6.69 -0.21
CA THR A 77 4.72 5.91 -1.32
C THR A 77 5.54 6.15 -2.59
N LEU A 78 5.59 5.13 -3.43
CA LEU A 78 5.95 5.26 -4.84
C LEU A 78 4.68 5.13 -5.64
N LEU A 79 4.38 6.12 -6.49
CA LEU A 79 3.21 6.11 -7.34
C LEU A 79 3.50 5.33 -8.63
N GLY A 80 2.61 4.42 -8.98
CA GLY A 80 2.62 3.68 -10.22
C GLY A 80 2.40 4.59 -11.42
N GLU A 81 2.93 4.21 -12.57
CA GLU A 81 2.76 4.93 -13.83
C GLU A 81 2.60 3.95 -14.99
N ALA A 82 2.02 4.43 -16.07
CA ALA A 82 1.83 3.66 -17.30
C ALA A 82 3.11 2.89 -17.69
N GLY A 83 2.93 1.58 -17.99
CA GLY A 83 4.03 0.69 -18.36
C GLY A 83 4.84 0.16 -17.19
N GLY A 84 4.34 0.30 -15.95
CA GLY A 84 4.92 -0.30 -14.75
C GLY A 84 6.15 0.42 -14.21
N SER A 85 6.36 1.69 -14.56
CA SER A 85 7.33 2.56 -13.88
C SER A 85 6.75 3.12 -12.59
N PHE A 86 7.61 3.63 -11.70
CA PHE A 86 7.19 4.25 -10.45
C PHE A 86 7.93 5.57 -10.23
N ILE A 87 7.22 6.55 -9.66
CA ILE A 87 7.81 7.82 -9.22
C ILE A 87 7.66 8.01 -7.72
N GLY A 88 8.60 8.75 -7.11
CA GLY A 88 8.50 9.14 -5.70
C GLY A 88 7.34 10.11 -5.47
N ASN A 89 6.47 9.80 -4.53
CA ASN A 89 5.37 10.70 -4.15
C ASN A 89 5.89 11.89 -3.33
N VAL A 90 5.84 13.08 -3.90
CA VAL A 90 6.28 14.33 -3.24
C VAL A 90 5.22 14.93 -2.30
N TYR A 91 3.99 14.41 -2.33
CA TYR A 91 2.86 14.91 -1.54
C TYR A 91 2.64 14.14 -0.25
N PHE A 92 3.39 13.03 -0.07
CA PHE A 92 3.26 12.21 1.12
C PHE A 92 4.61 11.79 1.69
N ALA A 93 4.83 12.17 2.94
CA ALA A 93 5.86 11.63 3.81
C ALA A 93 5.38 11.78 5.27
N LEU A 94 5.43 10.71 6.03
CA LEU A 94 4.94 10.68 7.40
C LEU A 94 5.91 9.91 8.28
N ASN A 95 6.06 10.31 9.55
CA ASN A 95 6.68 9.50 10.58
C ASN A 95 5.81 9.51 11.84
N PRO A 96 4.92 8.52 12.01
CA PRO A 96 4.04 8.42 13.19
C PRO A 96 4.76 7.86 14.41
N GLY A 97 6.05 7.55 14.29
CA GLY A 97 6.83 6.81 15.29
C GLY A 97 6.64 5.30 15.17
N LEU A 98 7.33 4.55 16.04
CA LEU A 98 7.33 3.08 15.98
C LEU A 98 6.15 2.44 16.73
N ASP A 99 5.38 3.22 17.49
CA ASP A 99 4.20 2.72 18.21
C ASP A 99 2.99 2.47 17.29
N TRP A 100 3.02 3.00 16.07
CA TRP A 100 2.00 2.81 15.07
C TRP A 100 2.46 1.83 14.00
N HIS A 101 1.60 0.88 13.65
CA HIS A 101 1.84 -0.13 12.63
C HIS A 101 0.78 -0.02 11.53
N ILE A 102 1.21 -0.17 10.28
CA ILE A 102 0.31 -0.36 9.15
C ILE A 102 -0.21 -1.80 9.25
N ILE A 103 -1.53 -1.97 9.14
CA ILE A 103 -2.17 -3.29 9.23
C ILE A 103 -2.91 -3.66 7.97
N GLY A 104 -2.97 -2.75 7.00
CA GLY A 104 -3.47 -3.01 5.65
C GLY A 104 -3.78 -1.75 4.87
N THR A 105 -4.10 -1.96 3.61
CA THR A 105 -4.50 -0.95 2.64
C THR A 105 -5.80 -1.36 1.97
N GLY A 106 -6.56 -0.39 1.44
CA GLY A 106 -7.80 -0.61 0.70
C GLY A 106 -8.73 0.59 0.79
N ASP A 107 -9.74 0.65 -0.06
CA ASP A 107 -10.73 1.74 -0.07
C ASP A 107 -11.77 1.53 1.03
N PHE A 108 -11.52 2.07 2.24
CA PHE A 108 -12.41 1.93 3.40
C PHE A 108 -13.59 2.91 3.37
N ASN A 109 -13.53 3.97 2.56
CA ASN A 109 -14.58 4.97 2.51
C ASN A 109 -15.44 4.91 1.23
N GLY A 110 -15.02 4.16 0.20
CA GLY A 110 -15.72 3.98 -1.06
C GLY A 110 -15.57 5.15 -2.02
N ASP A 111 -14.48 5.92 -1.93
CA ASP A 111 -14.24 7.08 -2.79
C ASP A 111 -13.35 6.77 -4.01
N GLY A 112 -12.86 5.52 -4.12
CA GLY A 112 -12.03 5.06 -5.22
C GLY A 112 -10.54 5.34 -5.05
N TYR A 113 -10.10 5.75 -3.86
CA TYR A 113 -8.71 5.89 -3.47
C TYR A 113 -8.41 4.91 -2.34
N ASP A 114 -7.36 4.13 -2.47
CA ASP A 114 -6.97 3.25 -1.38
C ASP A 114 -6.44 4.05 -0.18
N ASP A 115 -6.83 3.59 1.00
CA ASP A 115 -6.53 4.17 2.30
C ASP A 115 -5.48 3.34 3.03
N ILE A 116 -4.89 3.87 4.10
CA ILE A 116 -3.95 3.15 4.96
C ILE A 116 -4.60 2.93 6.33
N LEU A 117 -4.77 1.67 6.74
CA LEU A 117 -5.26 1.32 8.06
C LEU A 117 -4.11 1.15 9.05
N TRP A 118 -4.22 1.86 10.18
CA TRP A 118 -3.21 1.91 11.22
C TRP A 118 -3.71 1.36 12.53
N ARG A 119 -2.81 0.74 13.28
CA ARG A 119 -3.05 0.35 14.68
C ARG A 119 -1.84 0.67 15.53
N ASN A 120 -2.08 1.23 16.73
CA ASN A 120 -1.00 1.45 17.67
C ASN A 120 -0.86 0.30 18.69
N VAL A 121 0.25 0.31 19.44
CA VAL A 121 0.55 -0.70 20.46
C VAL A 121 -0.49 -0.76 21.59
N ALA A 122 -1.27 0.31 21.81
CA ALA A 122 -2.36 0.35 22.79
C ALA A 122 -3.69 -0.22 22.24
N GLY A 123 -3.71 -0.63 20.95
CA GLY A 123 -4.88 -1.20 20.31
C GLY A 123 -5.77 -0.21 19.58
N THR A 124 -5.44 1.09 19.56
CA THR A 124 -6.23 2.08 18.80
C THR A 124 -6.04 1.86 17.32
N ILE A 125 -7.15 1.85 16.58
CA ILE A 125 -7.22 1.72 15.13
C ILE A 125 -7.63 3.08 14.55
N THR A 126 -6.98 3.50 13.46
CA THR A 126 -7.32 4.70 12.68
C THR A 126 -6.95 4.47 11.22
N ASN A 127 -7.43 5.30 10.31
CA ASN A 127 -7.00 5.27 8.93
C ASN A 127 -6.61 6.66 8.42
N LEU A 128 -5.78 6.65 7.39
CA LEU A 128 -5.47 7.80 6.55
C LEU A 128 -6.16 7.59 5.22
N LEU A 129 -6.98 8.56 4.80
CA LEU A 129 -7.75 8.50 3.56
C LEU A 129 -6.93 9.01 2.39
N GLY A 130 -6.84 8.20 1.33
CA GLY A 130 -6.19 8.54 0.07
C GLY A 130 -6.84 9.73 -0.62
N GLN A 131 -6.07 10.43 -1.46
CA GLN A 131 -6.52 11.62 -2.18
C GLN A 131 -5.98 11.61 -3.61
N SER A 132 -6.72 12.19 -4.54
CA SER A 132 -6.39 12.20 -5.98
C SER A 132 -5.00 12.74 -6.37
N ASN A 133 -4.30 13.38 -5.46
CA ASN A 133 -2.92 13.84 -5.69
C ASN A 133 -1.87 12.95 -5.00
N GLY A 134 -2.30 11.78 -4.46
CA GLY A 134 -1.45 10.85 -3.71
C GLY A 134 -1.13 11.31 -2.28
N SER A 135 -1.70 12.43 -1.79
CA SER A 135 -1.61 12.77 -0.37
C SER A 135 -2.61 11.96 0.45
N PHE A 136 -2.45 11.99 1.76
CA PHE A 136 -3.38 11.35 2.68
C PHE A 136 -3.87 12.35 3.73
N ILE A 137 -5.13 12.21 4.13
CA ILE A 137 -5.72 12.96 5.23
C ILE A 137 -6.16 12.02 6.35
N GLY A 138 -6.02 12.48 7.61
CA GLY A 138 -6.51 11.71 8.75
C GLY A 138 -8.03 11.61 8.75
N ASN A 139 -8.58 10.43 8.94
CA ASN A 139 -10.01 10.24 9.14
C ASN A 139 -10.42 10.72 10.53
N VAL A 140 -10.92 11.95 10.62
CA VAL A 140 -11.33 12.58 11.89
C VAL A 140 -12.77 12.24 12.29
N THR A 141 -13.53 11.58 11.41
CA THR A 141 -14.98 11.47 11.57
C THR A 141 -15.47 10.10 12.02
N ASN A 142 -14.80 8.99 11.72
CA ASN A 142 -15.42 7.68 11.88
C ASN A 142 -14.56 6.54 12.42
N LEU A 143 -13.25 6.70 12.63
CA LEU A 143 -12.45 5.60 13.12
C LEU A 143 -11.50 6.03 14.25
N ASN A 144 -11.99 6.01 15.47
CA ASN A 144 -11.18 5.92 16.68
C ASN A 144 -11.73 4.74 17.49
N VAL A 145 -11.58 3.54 16.95
CA VAL A 145 -11.97 2.32 17.62
C VAL A 145 -10.78 1.80 18.40
N ASN A 146 -10.97 1.50 19.68
CA ASN A 146 -9.96 0.83 20.49
C ASN A 146 -10.55 -0.42 21.10
N PRO A 147 -10.45 -1.59 20.44
CA PRO A 147 -10.89 -2.86 20.98
C PRO A 147 -9.98 -3.36 22.12
N GLY A 148 -8.84 -2.72 22.33
CA GLY A 148 -7.80 -3.14 23.26
C GLY A 148 -6.63 -3.85 22.60
N ALA A 149 -5.52 -3.91 23.33
CA ALA A 149 -4.25 -4.47 22.80
C ALA A 149 -4.34 -5.99 22.54
N ASP A 150 -5.26 -6.69 23.17
CA ASP A 150 -5.44 -8.15 23.07
C ASP A 150 -6.13 -8.58 21.76
N TRP A 151 -6.74 -7.65 21.04
CA TRP A 151 -7.39 -7.93 19.76
C TRP A 151 -6.43 -7.68 18.60
N GLN A 152 -6.52 -8.51 17.57
CA GLN A 152 -5.74 -8.38 16.34
C GLN A 152 -6.66 -8.32 15.13
N VAL A 153 -6.33 -7.48 14.15
CA VAL A 153 -6.93 -7.54 12.82
C VAL A 153 -6.33 -8.74 12.11
N VAL A 154 -7.17 -9.65 11.67
CA VAL A 154 -6.75 -10.91 11.03
C VAL A 154 -6.95 -10.90 9.52
N ALA A 155 -7.85 -10.06 9.02
CA ALA A 155 -8.09 -9.84 7.60
C ALA A 155 -8.83 -8.51 7.41
N ILE A 156 -8.72 -7.97 6.23
CA ILE A 156 -9.47 -6.82 5.71
C ILE A 156 -9.99 -7.19 4.33
N GLY A 157 -11.09 -6.63 3.91
CA GLY A 157 -11.68 -6.90 2.60
C GLY A 157 -13.14 -6.46 2.56
N ASP A 158 -13.72 -6.41 1.38
CA ASP A 158 -15.15 -6.13 1.20
C ASP A 158 -15.98 -7.39 1.54
N TYR A 159 -16.37 -7.55 2.81
CA TYR A 159 -17.11 -8.72 3.27
C TYR A 159 -18.61 -8.64 2.98
N ASN A 160 -19.14 -7.46 2.73
CA ASN A 160 -20.58 -7.27 2.50
C ASN A 160 -20.91 -7.01 1.02
N GLY A 161 -19.94 -6.79 0.14
CA GLY A 161 -20.11 -6.59 -1.31
C GLY A 161 -20.56 -5.18 -1.66
N ASP A 162 -20.27 -4.17 -0.83
CA ASP A 162 -20.63 -2.78 -1.08
C ASP A 162 -19.52 -1.95 -1.74
N SER A 163 -18.43 -2.60 -2.13
CA SER A 163 -17.23 -2.01 -2.73
C SER A 163 -16.40 -1.16 -1.76
N ARG A 164 -16.56 -1.38 -0.45
CA ARG A 164 -15.72 -0.79 0.60
C ARG A 164 -15.04 -1.89 1.37
N TYR A 165 -13.82 -1.66 1.75
CA TYR A 165 -13.16 -2.58 2.69
C TYR A 165 -13.72 -2.43 4.11
N ASP A 166 -13.98 -3.60 4.73
CA ASP A 166 -14.48 -3.73 6.11
C ASP A 166 -13.34 -4.14 7.09
#